data_0a88056e4c4a359b699fe364f6a6bb6d
#
_entry.id   0a88056e4c4a359b699fe364f6a6bb6d
#
_cell.length_a   1.000
_cell.length_b   1.000
_cell.length_c   1.000
_cell.angle_alpha   90.00
_cell.angle_beta   90.00
_cell.angle_gamma   90.00
#
_symmetry.space_group_name_H-M   'P 1'
#
loop_
_entity.id
_entity.type
_entity.pdbx_description
1 polymer ?
#
loop_
_entity_poly.entity_id
_entity_poly.type
_entity_poly.pdbx_seq_one_letter_code
_entity_poly.pdbx_strand_id
1 'polypeptide(L)'
;MTSSPFSARQSSPRRRRVMAGFAVGALLVTAATVYLVTRAPTPSASEAHDHTAAASTDTAQRVMLSAEDAARIGVTFAVATMGPMQREVRTVAQVSYDETRVASVALKVDGWVEQLDVNTTGQAVRKGDPLLTLYSPMLVSAQQELLVAHRLATDVEAGTSSAREGADNLLRAARQRLAYWDVPSQVIAAVEQSGQVKRTVPFSAPVSGIVVEKPVLVGQRVMAGEVLFKIADLNRVWLEGEVFEPDLPAARPGLEVTAEFPALPGEQRIGRITYVYPTLDPETRTGRIRVELANLDLALKPGMYATIRFRAPVREALSVPRSAVLATGERTFVFVADSDGMFTPRNVSVGAAMDERIEILSGLAPGERVVASGTFLLDAESNLGAIMGGMGNMPGMDVKAPSTTGAVRDTAKSKIPGMDMPAESAGGADAHTNH
;
A
#
# COMPACT_ATOMS: atom_id res chain seq x y z
N MET A 1 -32.55 -1.46 65.10
CA MET A 1 -31.50 -1.73 66.13
C MET A 1 -30.72 -2.92 65.59
N THR A 2 -29.55 -2.67 65.15
CA THR A 2 -28.19 -3.22 65.37
C THR A 2 -27.33 -2.94 64.17
N SER A 3 -26.36 -2.14 64.45
CA SER A 3 -25.32 -1.60 63.59
C SER A 3 -24.25 -2.65 63.21
N SER A 4 -23.84 -2.67 61.94
CA SER A 4 -22.64 -3.39 61.49
C SER A 4 -21.41 -2.48 61.52
N PRO A 5 -20.22 -2.93 61.96
CA PRO A 5 -19.03 -2.12 62.03
C PRO A 5 -18.21 -2.12 60.74
N PHE A 6 -17.74 -0.95 60.42
CA PHE A 6 -16.81 -0.60 59.36
C PHE A 6 -15.41 -1.20 59.66
N SER A 7 -14.91 -2.09 58.81
CA SER A 7 -13.56 -2.67 58.92
C SER A 7 -12.53 -1.77 58.24
N ALA A 8 -11.69 -1.13 59.02
CA ALA A 8 -10.55 -0.33 58.56
C ALA A 8 -9.44 -1.25 58.02
N ARG A 9 -9.09 -1.08 56.74
CA ARG A 9 -7.92 -1.71 56.12
C ARG A 9 -6.63 -1.09 56.65
N GLN A 10 -5.89 -1.86 57.42
CA GLN A 10 -4.52 -1.54 57.85
C GLN A 10 -3.59 -1.55 56.64
N SER A 11 -2.95 -0.43 56.36
CA SER A 11 -1.88 -0.31 55.36
C SER A 11 -0.58 -0.93 55.87
N SER A 12 -0.02 -1.91 55.16
CA SER A 12 1.20 -2.62 55.54
C SER A 12 2.45 -1.73 55.53
N PRO A 13 3.37 -1.87 56.49
CA PRO A 13 4.57 -1.02 56.59
C PRO A 13 5.62 -1.23 55.48
N ARG A 14 5.46 -2.20 54.62
CA ARG A 14 6.40 -2.46 53.52
C ARG A 14 6.37 -1.42 52.38
N ARG A 15 5.25 -0.72 52.14
CA ARG A 15 5.16 0.32 51.11
C ARG A 15 5.89 1.63 51.45
N ARG A 16 6.05 1.96 52.73
CA ARG A 16 6.78 3.18 53.15
C ARG A 16 8.30 3.09 52.97
N ARG A 17 8.90 1.88 53.05
CA ARG A 17 10.35 1.68 52.86
C ARG A 17 10.77 1.74 51.39
N VAL A 18 9.92 1.36 50.46
CA VAL A 18 10.21 1.42 49.01
C VAL A 18 10.15 2.87 48.49
N MET A 19 9.20 3.69 48.94
CA MET A 19 9.15 5.11 48.56
C MET A 19 10.32 5.96 49.11
N ALA A 20 10.87 5.64 50.27
CA ALA A 20 12.04 6.34 50.81
C ALA A 20 13.31 6.03 50.00
N GLY A 21 13.44 4.80 49.44
CA GLY A 21 14.58 4.43 48.60
C GLY A 21 14.60 5.15 47.24
N PHE A 22 13.44 5.39 46.63
CA PHE A 22 13.34 6.12 45.35
C PHE A 22 13.65 7.61 45.49
N ALA A 23 13.29 8.26 46.63
CA ALA A 23 13.58 9.66 46.85
C ALA A 23 15.08 9.93 47.07
N VAL A 24 15.81 9.05 47.74
CA VAL A 24 17.26 9.15 47.95
C VAL A 24 18.02 8.85 46.66
N GLY A 25 17.56 7.90 45.82
CA GLY A 25 18.16 7.61 44.52
C GLY A 25 18.04 8.77 43.55
N ALA A 26 16.90 9.44 43.48
CA ALA A 26 16.68 10.60 42.61
C ALA A 26 17.55 11.80 43.01
N LEU A 27 17.79 12.01 44.28
CA LEU A 27 18.61 13.12 44.81
C LEU A 27 20.11 12.89 44.55
N LEU A 28 20.58 11.64 44.53
CA LEU A 28 21.97 11.32 44.19
C LEU A 28 22.23 11.43 42.67
N VAL A 29 21.25 11.10 41.82
CA VAL A 29 21.39 11.25 40.35
C VAL A 29 21.41 12.73 39.95
N THR A 30 20.60 13.58 40.59
CA THR A 30 20.62 15.03 40.32
C THR A 30 21.91 15.70 40.84
N ALA A 31 22.46 15.27 41.98
CA ALA A 31 23.75 15.76 42.47
C ALA A 31 24.93 15.34 41.59
N ALA A 32 24.91 14.12 41.03
CA ALA A 32 25.93 13.64 40.09
C ALA A 32 25.89 14.39 38.74
N THR A 33 24.70 14.71 38.22
CA THR A 33 24.56 15.49 36.98
C THR A 33 25.01 16.93 37.14
N VAL A 34 24.70 17.58 38.26
CA VAL A 34 25.19 18.94 38.54
C VAL A 34 26.71 18.95 38.76
N TYR A 35 27.30 17.95 39.44
CA TYR A 35 28.76 17.84 39.63
C TYR A 35 29.52 17.60 38.29
N LEU A 36 28.93 16.84 37.36
CA LEU A 36 29.52 16.62 36.02
C LEU A 36 29.45 17.86 35.12
N VAL A 37 28.40 18.67 35.23
CA VAL A 37 28.23 19.90 34.44
C VAL A 37 29.14 21.03 34.95
N THR A 38 29.44 21.09 36.29
CA THR A 38 30.29 22.13 36.85
C THR A 38 31.79 21.83 36.76
N ARG A 39 32.18 20.62 36.34
CA ARG A 39 33.58 20.19 36.19
C ARG A 39 34.04 20.01 34.75
N ALA A 40 33.27 20.48 33.77
CA ALA A 40 33.76 20.54 32.38
C ALA A 40 34.94 21.51 32.30
N PRO A 41 36.09 21.06 31.80
CA PRO A 41 37.23 21.96 31.57
C PRO A 41 36.81 23.06 30.60
N THR A 42 37.02 24.31 30.99
CA THR A 42 36.92 25.45 30.07
C THR A 42 37.78 25.17 28.85
N PRO A 43 37.23 25.21 27.60
CA PRO A 43 38.09 25.13 26.41
C PRO A 43 39.02 26.36 26.45
N SER A 44 40.32 26.07 26.49
CA SER A 44 41.37 27.03 26.28
C SER A 44 41.10 27.74 24.98
N ALA A 45 41.16 29.05 24.97
CA ALA A 45 41.03 29.87 23.78
C ALA A 45 42.20 29.47 22.81
N SER A 46 41.88 28.58 21.91
CA SER A 46 42.67 28.35 20.70
C SER A 46 42.28 29.48 19.74
N GLU A 47 43.27 30.15 19.26
CA GLU A 47 43.20 31.26 18.31
C GLU A 47 42.17 30.93 17.23
N ALA A 48 41.19 31.78 17.13
CA ALA A 48 40.22 31.79 16.01
C ALA A 48 41.04 32.11 14.77
N HIS A 49 41.43 31.07 14.05
CA HIS A 49 41.65 31.21 12.62
C HIS A 49 40.27 31.54 12.06
N ASP A 50 40.10 32.80 11.74
CA ASP A 50 38.99 33.35 10.97
C ASP A 50 39.00 32.67 9.58
N HIS A 51 38.49 31.43 9.53
CA HIS A 51 37.98 30.89 8.28
C HIS A 51 36.70 31.66 8.02
N THR A 52 36.88 32.86 7.47
CA THR A 52 35.87 33.43 6.59
C THR A 52 35.49 32.25 5.69
N ALA A 53 34.32 31.65 5.97
CA ALA A 53 33.66 30.79 5.04
C ALA A 53 33.46 31.65 3.80
N ALA A 54 34.46 31.58 2.90
CA ALA A 54 34.23 31.95 1.54
C ALA A 54 33.02 31.13 1.16
N ALA A 55 31.86 31.79 1.13
CA ALA A 55 30.75 31.30 0.39
C ALA A 55 31.36 30.88 -0.94
N SER A 56 31.45 29.61 -1.18
CA SER A 56 31.73 29.05 -2.48
C SER A 56 30.60 29.60 -3.35
N THR A 57 30.78 30.78 -3.86
CA THR A 57 30.08 31.23 -5.03
C THR A 57 30.37 30.15 -6.03
N ASP A 58 29.40 29.25 -6.20
CA ASP A 58 29.34 28.27 -7.26
C ASP A 58 29.41 29.07 -8.56
N THR A 59 30.65 29.37 -8.95
CA THR A 59 30.95 30.10 -10.18
C THR A 59 30.76 29.05 -11.27
N ALA A 60 29.47 28.76 -11.53
CA ALA A 60 29.06 27.96 -12.67
C ALA A 60 29.70 28.63 -13.90
N GLN A 61 30.75 28.02 -14.43
CA GLN A 61 31.52 28.60 -15.50
C GLN A 61 30.63 28.65 -16.73
N ARG A 62 30.38 29.86 -17.19
CA ARG A 62 29.58 30.12 -18.39
C ARG A 62 30.32 29.58 -19.60
N VAL A 63 29.70 28.72 -20.38
CA VAL A 63 30.25 28.22 -21.62
C VAL A 63 29.84 29.15 -22.74
N MET A 64 30.82 29.75 -23.40
CA MET A 64 30.63 30.55 -24.61
C MET A 64 30.72 29.64 -25.81
N LEU A 65 29.62 29.36 -26.45
CA LEU A 65 29.54 28.62 -27.71
C LEU A 65 28.83 29.50 -28.75
N SER A 66 29.44 29.65 -29.94
CA SER A 66 28.78 30.36 -31.01
C SER A 66 27.54 29.58 -31.50
N ALA A 67 26.53 30.27 -32.04
CA ALA A 67 25.36 29.60 -32.60
C ALA A 67 25.70 28.59 -33.72
N GLU A 68 26.82 28.87 -34.47
CA GLU A 68 27.33 27.96 -35.50
C GLU A 68 27.97 26.70 -34.90
N ASP A 69 28.72 26.83 -33.83
CA ASP A 69 29.34 25.67 -33.15
C ASP A 69 28.31 24.83 -32.44
N ALA A 70 27.32 25.45 -31.82
CA ALA A 70 26.17 24.78 -31.24
C ALA A 70 25.39 23.95 -32.27
N ALA A 71 25.22 24.49 -33.47
CA ALA A 71 24.56 23.78 -34.58
C ALA A 71 25.41 22.61 -35.09
N ARG A 72 26.73 22.74 -35.14
CA ARG A 72 27.66 21.68 -35.57
C ARG A 72 27.66 20.48 -34.64
N ILE A 73 27.53 20.69 -33.34
CA ILE A 73 27.50 19.61 -32.33
C ILE A 73 26.05 19.10 -32.07
N GLY A 74 25.07 19.55 -32.86
CA GLY A 74 23.70 19.07 -32.80
C GLY A 74 22.92 19.53 -31.56
N VAL A 75 23.30 20.68 -30.99
CA VAL A 75 22.55 21.27 -29.87
C VAL A 75 21.18 21.73 -30.36
N THR A 76 20.13 21.22 -29.73
CA THR A 76 18.75 21.68 -29.95
C THR A 76 18.26 22.43 -28.74
N PHE A 77 17.33 23.35 -28.97
CA PHE A 77 16.74 24.18 -27.93
C PHE A 77 15.28 23.85 -27.71
N ALA A 78 14.84 23.99 -26.48
CA ALA A 78 13.43 23.93 -26.13
C ALA A 78 13.08 25.14 -25.25
N VAL A 79 11.82 25.51 -25.23
CA VAL A 79 11.31 26.57 -24.37
C VAL A 79 10.61 25.94 -23.16
N ALA A 80 10.89 26.49 -21.99
CA ALA A 80 10.16 26.12 -20.78
C ALA A 80 8.74 26.66 -20.89
N THR A 81 7.76 25.78 -21.01
CA THR A 81 6.36 26.14 -21.25
C THR A 81 5.48 25.71 -20.09
N MET A 82 4.55 26.62 -19.70
CA MET A 82 3.40 26.21 -18.89
C MET A 82 2.45 25.41 -19.76
N GLY A 83 1.97 24.30 -19.25
CA GLY A 83 1.01 23.47 -19.95
C GLY A 83 0.37 22.41 -19.06
N PRO A 84 -0.70 21.80 -19.56
CA PRO A 84 -1.40 20.77 -18.81
C PRO A 84 -0.51 19.55 -18.64
N MET A 85 -0.31 19.14 -17.40
CA MET A 85 0.41 17.93 -17.05
C MET A 85 -0.51 16.98 -16.29
N GLN A 86 -0.50 15.72 -16.74
CA GLN A 86 -1.27 14.64 -16.13
C GLN A 86 -0.35 13.46 -15.83
N ARG A 87 -0.15 13.19 -14.55
CA ARG A 87 0.70 12.08 -14.10
C ARG A 87 -0.10 10.78 -14.09
N GLU A 88 0.47 9.72 -14.64
CA GLU A 88 -0.03 8.37 -14.46
C GLU A 88 0.64 7.73 -13.23
N VAL A 89 -0.19 7.22 -12.33
CA VAL A 89 0.25 6.46 -11.16
C VAL A 89 0.04 4.98 -11.47
N ARG A 90 1.11 4.21 -11.30
CA ARG A 90 1.10 2.77 -11.45
C ARG A 90 1.49 2.11 -10.13
N THR A 91 0.67 1.18 -9.66
CA THR A 91 0.96 0.46 -8.41
C THR A 91 0.39 -0.95 -8.43
N VAL A 92 0.76 -1.72 -7.42
CA VAL A 92 0.28 -3.10 -7.23
C VAL A 92 -0.95 -3.09 -6.33
N ALA A 93 -1.86 -4.00 -6.60
CA ALA A 93 -3.06 -4.19 -5.81
C ALA A 93 -3.39 -5.68 -5.67
N GLN A 94 -4.15 -6.03 -4.65
CA GLN A 94 -4.62 -7.39 -4.40
C GLN A 94 -6.15 -7.43 -4.37
N VAL A 95 -6.72 -8.48 -4.98
CA VAL A 95 -8.17 -8.74 -4.92
C VAL A 95 -8.53 -9.20 -3.52
N SER A 96 -9.52 -8.55 -2.93
CA SER A 96 -10.13 -8.91 -1.65
C SER A 96 -11.65 -9.07 -1.79
N TYR A 97 -12.28 -9.60 -0.76
CA TYR A 97 -13.74 -9.67 -0.71
C TYR A 97 -14.34 -8.27 -0.50
N ASP A 98 -15.52 -8.06 -1.05
CA ASP A 98 -16.38 -6.97 -0.58
C ASP A 98 -16.89 -7.32 0.83
N GLU A 99 -16.29 -6.75 1.87
CA GLU A 99 -16.61 -7.03 3.27
C GLU A 99 -18.09 -6.76 3.59
N THR A 100 -18.72 -5.86 2.86
CA THR A 100 -20.15 -5.55 3.04
C THR A 100 -21.05 -6.66 2.52
N ARG A 101 -20.50 -7.61 1.76
CA ARG A 101 -21.21 -8.75 1.14
C ARG A 101 -20.73 -10.09 1.69
N VAL A 102 -20.06 -10.09 2.83
CA VAL A 102 -19.68 -11.30 3.56
C VAL A 102 -20.68 -11.54 4.67
N ALA A 103 -21.26 -12.72 4.70
CA ALA A 103 -22.13 -13.16 5.78
C ALA A 103 -21.45 -14.26 6.59
N SER A 104 -21.35 -14.06 7.90
CA SER A 104 -20.95 -15.10 8.84
C SER A 104 -22.16 -15.87 9.33
N VAL A 105 -22.14 -17.19 9.24
CA VAL A 105 -23.16 -18.08 9.75
C VAL A 105 -22.71 -18.63 11.08
N ALA A 106 -23.40 -18.21 12.14
CA ALA A 106 -23.17 -18.66 13.50
C ALA A 106 -24.53 -19.12 14.07
N LEU A 107 -24.55 -20.20 14.83
CA LEU A 107 -25.76 -20.69 15.48
C LEU A 107 -25.98 -19.94 16.81
N LYS A 108 -27.24 -19.81 17.19
CA LYS A 108 -27.66 -19.15 18.45
C LYS A 108 -27.87 -20.15 19.59
N VAL A 109 -27.61 -21.43 19.32
CA VAL A 109 -27.77 -22.53 20.28
C VAL A 109 -26.59 -23.48 20.20
N ASP A 110 -26.28 -24.10 21.33
CA ASP A 110 -25.27 -25.16 21.40
C ASP A 110 -25.82 -26.48 20.83
N GLY A 111 -24.91 -27.28 20.24
CA GLY A 111 -25.31 -28.58 19.74
C GLY A 111 -24.19 -29.38 19.13
N TRP A 112 -24.52 -30.45 18.44
CA TRP A 112 -23.62 -31.31 17.68
C TRP A 112 -24.02 -31.33 16.22
N VAL A 113 -23.07 -31.14 15.34
CA VAL A 113 -23.27 -31.23 13.89
C VAL A 113 -23.39 -32.70 13.50
N GLU A 114 -24.58 -33.10 13.08
CA GLU A 114 -24.81 -34.49 12.65
C GLU A 114 -24.55 -34.69 11.16
N GLN A 115 -24.84 -33.66 10.35
CA GLN A 115 -24.62 -33.72 8.90
C GLN A 115 -24.15 -32.34 8.40
N LEU A 116 -23.29 -32.35 7.39
CA LEU A 116 -22.90 -31.18 6.60
C LEU A 116 -23.36 -31.40 5.15
N ASP A 117 -24.31 -30.56 4.72
CA ASP A 117 -24.77 -30.54 3.32
C ASP A 117 -23.77 -29.76 2.43
N VAL A 118 -23.13 -28.77 3.02
CA VAL A 118 -21.99 -28.05 2.41
C VAL A 118 -20.71 -28.44 3.14
N ASN A 119 -19.91 -29.25 2.50
CA ASN A 119 -18.73 -29.87 3.12
C ASN A 119 -17.38 -29.36 2.60
N THR A 120 -17.36 -28.48 1.58
CA THR A 120 -16.15 -27.93 0.99
C THR A 120 -16.19 -26.40 0.88
N THR A 121 -15.04 -25.76 1.06
CA THR A 121 -14.83 -24.35 0.67
C THR A 121 -14.83 -24.21 -0.85
N GLY A 122 -15.28 -23.07 -1.37
CA GLY A 122 -15.46 -22.84 -2.80
C GLY A 122 -16.82 -23.31 -3.35
N GLN A 123 -17.65 -23.98 -2.56
CA GLN A 123 -18.99 -24.42 -2.98
C GLN A 123 -19.92 -23.21 -3.08
N ALA A 124 -20.67 -23.13 -4.18
CA ALA A 124 -21.72 -22.12 -4.36
C ALA A 124 -22.98 -22.52 -3.61
N VAL A 125 -23.60 -21.58 -2.91
CA VAL A 125 -24.85 -21.78 -2.18
C VAL A 125 -25.83 -20.65 -2.51
N ARG A 126 -27.12 -21.00 -2.49
CA ARG A 126 -28.22 -20.03 -2.61
C ARG A 126 -28.83 -19.77 -1.24
N LYS A 127 -29.41 -18.59 -1.07
CA LYS A 127 -30.21 -18.30 0.11
C LYS A 127 -31.29 -19.37 0.31
N GLY A 128 -31.31 -19.99 1.49
CA GLY A 128 -32.25 -21.08 1.84
C GLY A 128 -31.71 -22.47 1.61
N ASP A 129 -30.57 -22.67 0.91
CA ASP A 129 -29.95 -23.98 0.76
C ASP A 129 -29.51 -24.51 2.13
N PRO A 130 -29.68 -25.82 2.43
CA PRO A 130 -29.23 -26.40 3.68
C PRO A 130 -27.71 -26.37 3.76
N LEU A 131 -27.17 -25.96 4.91
CA LEU A 131 -25.73 -25.94 5.19
C LEU A 131 -25.33 -27.10 6.07
N LEU A 132 -26.07 -27.31 7.15
CA LEU A 132 -25.82 -28.35 8.13
C LEU A 132 -27.12 -28.76 8.86
N THR A 133 -27.05 -29.92 9.49
CA THR A 133 -28.09 -30.41 10.37
C THR A 133 -27.53 -30.55 11.79
N LEU A 134 -28.18 -29.90 12.76
CA LEU A 134 -27.76 -29.80 14.15
C LEU A 134 -28.65 -30.65 15.06
N TYR A 135 -28.05 -31.42 15.95
CA TYR A 135 -28.68 -31.93 17.16
C TYR A 135 -28.44 -30.99 18.32
N SER A 136 -29.49 -30.55 18.99
CA SER A 136 -29.39 -29.71 20.18
C SER A 136 -30.44 -30.12 21.21
N PRO A 137 -30.08 -30.50 22.44
CA PRO A 137 -31.03 -30.78 23.51
C PRO A 137 -31.95 -29.63 23.81
N MET A 138 -31.45 -28.38 23.67
CA MET A 138 -32.21 -27.15 23.85
C MET A 138 -33.32 -27.03 22.81
N LEU A 139 -33.02 -27.33 21.54
CA LEU A 139 -34.03 -27.33 20.47
C LEU A 139 -35.09 -28.41 20.66
N VAL A 140 -34.67 -29.60 21.14
CA VAL A 140 -35.60 -30.71 21.46
C VAL A 140 -36.54 -30.28 22.55
N SER A 141 -36.07 -29.71 23.65
CA SER A 141 -36.89 -29.21 24.76
C SER A 141 -37.87 -28.14 24.33
N ALA A 142 -37.42 -27.15 23.53
CA ALA A 142 -38.28 -26.08 23.04
C ALA A 142 -39.34 -26.57 22.06
N GLN A 143 -39.06 -27.60 21.27
CA GLN A 143 -40.08 -28.25 20.44
C GLN A 143 -41.12 -29.00 21.30
N GLN A 144 -40.73 -29.62 22.41
CA GLN A 144 -41.65 -30.25 23.36
C GLN A 144 -42.58 -29.18 23.96
N GLU A 145 -42.05 -28.04 24.39
CA GLU A 145 -42.81 -26.92 24.88
C GLU A 145 -43.81 -26.41 23.83
N LEU A 146 -43.37 -26.28 22.55
CA LEU A 146 -44.23 -25.93 21.44
C LEU A 146 -45.41 -26.88 21.29
N LEU A 147 -45.18 -28.20 21.34
CA LEU A 147 -46.20 -29.21 21.21
C LEU A 147 -47.21 -29.19 22.38
N VAL A 148 -46.72 -28.92 23.60
CA VAL A 148 -47.61 -28.75 24.78
C VAL A 148 -48.48 -27.51 24.59
N ALA A 149 -47.93 -26.38 24.16
CA ALA A 149 -48.66 -25.15 23.91
C ALA A 149 -49.68 -25.31 22.76
N HIS A 150 -49.31 -26.05 21.71
CA HIS A 150 -50.16 -26.34 20.57
C HIS A 150 -51.36 -27.21 20.98
N ARG A 151 -51.15 -28.28 21.75
CA ARG A 151 -52.24 -29.10 22.29
C ARG A 151 -53.17 -28.29 23.18
N LEU A 152 -52.61 -27.48 24.11
CA LEU A 152 -53.41 -26.63 24.97
C LEU A 152 -54.29 -25.65 24.16
N ALA A 153 -53.74 -25.02 23.12
CA ALA A 153 -54.53 -24.13 22.26
C ALA A 153 -55.69 -24.84 21.56
N THR A 154 -55.45 -26.10 21.12
CA THR A 154 -56.49 -26.95 20.51
C THR A 154 -57.56 -27.39 21.54
N ASP A 155 -57.11 -27.81 22.73
CA ASP A 155 -58.02 -28.32 23.76
C ASP A 155 -58.96 -27.23 24.33
N VAL A 156 -58.50 -25.97 24.41
CA VAL A 156 -59.32 -24.85 24.93
C VAL A 156 -60.09 -24.10 23.85
N GLU A 157 -60.09 -24.56 22.60
CA GLU A 157 -60.80 -23.92 21.48
C GLU A 157 -62.32 -23.69 21.78
N ALA A 158 -62.95 -24.63 22.49
CA ALA A 158 -64.33 -24.51 22.98
C ALA A 158 -64.42 -23.84 24.35
N GLY A 159 -63.36 -23.37 24.96
CA GLY A 159 -63.31 -22.75 26.29
C GLY A 159 -63.70 -21.28 26.35
N THR A 160 -63.44 -20.66 27.50
CA THR A 160 -63.67 -19.21 27.69
C THR A 160 -62.74 -18.37 26.84
N SER A 161 -63.13 -17.15 26.51
CA SER A 161 -62.25 -16.23 25.73
C SER A 161 -60.89 -16.00 26.40
N SER A 162 -60.85 -15.84 27.71
CA SER A 162 -59.65 -15.67 28.50
C SER A 162 -58.73 -16.90 28.46
N ALA A 163 -59.30 -18.12 28.49
CA ALA A 163 -58.52 -19.35 28.38
C ALA A 163 -57.89 -19.49 26.99
N ARG A 164 -58.63 -19.18 25.94
CA ARG A 164 -58.15 -19.18 24.54
C ARG A 164 -57.03 -18.18 24.34
N GLU A 165 -57.20 -16.92 24.78
CA GLU A 165 -56.19 -15.88 24.70
C GLU A 165 -54.91 -16.29 25.44
N GLY A 166 -54.98 -16.91 26.60
CA GLY A 166 -53.85 -17.42 27.35
C GLY A 166 -53.08 -18.51 26.58
N ALA A 167 -53.81 -19.48 26.01
CA ALA A 167 -53.21 -20.57 25.24
C ALA A 167 -52.57 -20.09 23.93
N ASP A 168 -53.25 -19.16 23.21
CA ASP A 168 -52.70 -18.54 22.00
C ASP A 168 -51.41 -17.71 22.28
N ASN A 169 -51.37 -17.02 23.41
CA ASN A 169 -50.18 -16.29 23.83
C ASN A 169 -49.02 -17.23 24.11
N LEU A 170 -49.30 -18.37 24.78
CA LEU A 170 -48.26 -19.38 25.07
C LEU A 170 -47.72 -20.01 23.78
N LEU A 171 -48.65 -20.40 22.86
CA LEU A 171 -48.28 -20.96 21.56
C LEU A 171 -47.44 -19.98 20.74
N ARG A 172 -47.84 -18.71 20.70
CA ARG A 172 -47.11 -17.65 20.02
C ARG A 172 -45.69 -17.46 20.61
N ALA A 173 -45.58 -17.46 21.93
CA ALA A 173 -44.27 -17.34 22.61
C ALA A 173 -43.34 -18.52 22.32
N ALA A 174 -43.85 -19.75 22.29
CA ALA A 174 -43.09 -20.94 21.96
C ALA A 174 -42.58 -20.92 20.50
N ARG A 175 -43.44 -20.54 19.54
CA ARG A 175 -43.03 -20.33 18.13
C ARG A 175 -41.94 -19.27 18.00
N GLN A 176 -42.11 -18.14 18.68
CA GLN A 176 -41.20 -17.02 18.62
C GLN A 176 -39.82 -17.37 19.21
N ARG A 177 -39.75 -18.16 20.27
CA ARG A 177 -38.49 -18.66 20.83
C ARG A 177 -37.69 -19.48 19.81
N LEU A 178 -38.36 -20.42 19.11
CA LEU A 178 -37.69 -21.22 18.07
C LEU A 178 -37.24 -20.35 16.89
N ALA A 179 -38.08 -19.38 16.49
CA ALA A 179 -37.74 -18.42 15.43
C ALA A 179 -36.53 -17.53 15.80
N TYR A 180 -36.40 -17.11 17.07
CA TYR A 180 -35.22 -16.37 17.56
C TYR A 180 -33.91 -17.17 17.49
N TRP A 181 -34.00 -18.50 17.50
CA TRP A 181 -32.88 -19.41 17.30
C TRP A 181 -32.67 -19.81 15.84
N ASP A 182 -33.28 -19.08 14.91
CA ASP A 182 -33.21 -19.29 13.46
C ASP A 182 -33.71 -20.67 12.99
N VAL A 183 -34.57 -21.32 13.78
CA VAL A 183 -35.22 -22.55 13.33
C VAL A 183 -36.15 -22.21 12.16
N PRO A 184 -36.00 -22.88 10.99
CA PRO A 184 -36.82 -22.59 9.83
C PRO A 184 -38.32 -22.76 10.14
N SER A 185 -39.17 -21.82 9.67
CA SER A 185 -40.61 -21.86 9.89
C SER A 185 -41.29 -23.15 9.39
N GLN A 186 -40.73 -23.75 8.33
CA GLN A 186 -41.16 -25.03 7.80
C GLN A 186 -40.95 -26.18 8.81
N VAL A 187 -39.84 -26.12 9.59
CA VAL A 187 -39.57 -27.12 10.64
C VAL A 187 -40.56 -26.94 11.79
N ILE A 188 -40.80 -25.70 12.20
CA ILE A 188 -41.78 -25.38 13.26
C ILE A 188 -43.18 -25.91 12.86
N ALA A 189 -43.63 -25.58 11.65
CA ALA A 189 -44.92 -26.05 11.14
C ALA A 189 -44.99 -27.59 11.03
N ALA A 190 -43.92 -28.22 10.59
CA ALA A 190 -43.86 -29.68 10.49
C ALA A 190 -43.94 -30.38 11.86
N VAL A 191 -43.34 -29.79 12.91
CA VAL A 191 -43.45 -30.26 14.30
C VAL A 191 -44.92 -30.15 14.80
N GLU A 192 -45.57 -29.03 14.56
CA GLU A 192 -46.95 -28.81 14.94
C GLU A 192 -47.92 -29.78 14.24
N GLN A 193 -47.73 -29.97 12.91
CA GLN A 193 -48.58 -30.87 12.12
C GLN A 193 -48.39 -32.34 12.47
N SER A 194 -47.15 -32.76 12.69
CA SER A 194 -46.85 -34.17 13.00
C SER A 194 -47.08 -34.54 14.45
N GLY A 195 -47.11 -33.56 15.35
CA GLY A 195 -47.16 -33.78 16.79
C GLY A 195 -45.89 -34.47 17.35
N GLN A 196 -44.80 -34.51 16.56
CA GLN A 196 -43.54 -35.21 16.91
C GLN A 196 -42.36 -34.24 16.90
N VAL A 197 -41.51 -34.37 17.89
CA VAL A 197 -40.22 -33.61 17.98
C VAL A 197 -39.25 -34.14 16.95
N LYS A 198 -38.62 -33.25 16.23
CA LYS A 198 -37.50 -33.55 15.35
C LYS A 198 -36.22 -33.51 16.17
N ARG A 199 -35.48 -34.65 16.21
CA ARG A 199 -34.22 -34.73 16.92
C ARG A 199 -33.17 -33.72 16.36
N THR A 200 -33.16 -33.59 15.04
CA THR A 200 -32.24 -32.72 14.32
C THR A 200 -32.96 -31.64 13.55
N VAL A 201 -32.31 -30.47 13.45
CA VAL A 201 -32.86 -29.31 12.79
C VAL A 201 -31.85 -28.86 11.69
N PRO A 202 -32.31 -28.70 10.42
CA PRO A 202 -31.50 -28.16 9.38
C PRO A 202 -31.36 -26.63 9.52
N PHE A 203 -30.16 -26.12 9.31
CA PHE A 203 -29.87 -24.69 9.22
C PHE A 203 -29.44 -24.34 7.81
N SER A 204 -29.96 -23.23 7.29
CA SER A 204 -29.83 -22.84 5.89
C SER A 204 -28.98 -21.58 5.71
N ALA A 205 -28.47 -21.40 4.49
CA ALA A 205 -27.72 -20.21 4.10
C ALA A 205 -28.60 -18.94 4.18
N PRO A 206 -28.16 -17.88 4.89
CA PRO A 206 -28.91 -16.62 4.99
C PRO A 206 -28.81 -15.79 3.71
N VAL A 207 -27.74 -16.00 2.91
CA VAL A 207 -27.42 -15.29 1.67
C VAL A 207 -26.96 -16.27 0.59
N SER A 208 -27.04 -15.83 -0.67
CA SER A 208 -26.42 -16.56 -1.79
C SER A 208 -24.97 -16.10 -1.94
N GLY A 209 -24.06 -17.00 -2.32
CA GLY A 209 -22.65 -16.69 -2.52
C GLY A 209 -21.79 -17.94 -2.58
N ILE A 210 -20.49 -17.75 -2.39
CA ILE A 210 -19.50 -18.82 -2.31
C ILE A 210 -19.06 -18.99 -0.86
N VAL A 211 -18.96 -20.22 -0.41
CA VAL A 211 -18.42 -20.53 0.92
C VAL A 211 -16.92 -20.33 0.92
N VAL A 212 -16.45 -19.29 1.62
CA VAL A 212 -15.02 -18.92 1.66
C VAL A 212 -14.29 -19.53 2.85
N GLU A 213 -15.01 -19.76 3.96
CA GLU A 213 -14.48 -20.44 5.13
C GLU A 213 -15.51 -21.43 5.69
N LYS A 214 -15.03 -22.58 6.12
CA LYS A 214 -15.80 -23.64 6.76
C LYS A 214 -14.95 -24.37 7.79
N PRO A 215 -14.78 -23.84 9.01
CA PRO A 215 -14.02 -24.49 10.07
C PRO A 215 -14.74 -25.70 10.69
N VAL A 216 -16.05 -25.83 10.54
CA VAL A 216 -16.88 -26.86 11.18
C VAL A 216 -16.70 -28.24 10.54
N LEU A 217 -16.77 -29.27 11.38
CA LEU A 217 -16.70 -30.69 11.00
C LEU A 217 -17.94 -31.48 11.45
N VAL A 218 -18.24 -32.57 10.74
CA VAL A 218 -19.28 -33.53 11.17
C VAL A 218 -18.88 -34.15 12.51
N GLY A 219 -19.85 -34.27 13.42
CA GLY A 219 -19.64 -34.78 14.77
C GLY A 219 -19.09 -33.75 15.78
N GLN A 220 -18.69 -32.57 15.31
CA GLN A 220 -18.18 -31.52 16.18
C GLN A 220 -19.29 -30.96 17.07
N ARG A 221 -18.95 -30.71 18.35
CA ARG A 221 -19.78 -29.86 19.21
C ARG A 221 -19.51 -28.41 18.89
N VAL A 222 -20.58 -27.63 18.68
CA VAL A 222 -20.53 -26.20 18.42
C VAL A 222 -21.22 -25.41 19.52
N MET A 223 -20.74 -24.22 19.80
CA MET A 223 -21.30 -23.32 20.80
C MET A 223 -22.06 -22.19 20.13
N ALA A 224 -23.00 -21.61 20.86
CA ALA A 224 -23.73 -20.44 20.40
C ALA A 224 -22.75 -19.27 20.13
N GLY A 225 -22.88 -18.64 18.94
CA GLY A 225 -22.01 -17.55 18.49
C GLY A 225 -20.75 -18.01 17.75
N GLU A 226 -20.43 -19.31 17.72
CA GLU A 226 -19.31 -19.84 16.94
C GLU A 226 -19.59 -19.72 15.44
N VAL A 227 -18.64 -19.14 14.67
CA VAL A 227 -18.75 -18.99 13.21
C VAL A 227 -18.46 -20.34 12.55
N LEU A 228 -19.46 -20.88 11.85
CA LEU A 228 -19.38 -22.17 11.19
C LEU A 228 -19.12 -22.08 9.70
N PHE A 229 -19.64 -21.02 9.07
CA PHE A 229 -19.39 -20.70 7.65
C PHE A 229 -19.22 -19.21 7.47
N LYS A 230 -18.38 -18.83 6.48
CA LYS A 230 -18.41 -17.50 5.88
C LYS A 230 -18.79 -17.64 4.41
N ILE A 231 -19.79 -16.89 4.00
CA ILE A 231 -20.32 -16.89 2.64
C ILE A 231 -20.12 -15.50 2.06
N ALA A 232 -19.43 -15.40 0.93
CA ALA A 232 -19.16 -14.16 0.23
C ALA A 232 -19.85 -14.12 -1.13
N ASP A 233 -20.46 -12.98 -1.46
CA ASP A 233 -20.89 -12.71 -2.84
C ASP A 233 -19.71 -12.18 -3.64
N LEU A 234 -19.21 -12.98 -4.56
CA LEU A 234 -18.05 -12.66 -5.40
C LEU A 234 -18.41 -11.99 -6.73
N ASN A 235 -19.69 -11.66 -7.01
CA ASN A 235 -20.05 -10.91 -8.23
C ASN A 235 -19.46 -9.50 -8.28
N ARG A 236 -19.01 -9.01 -7.13
CA ARG A 236 -18.26 -7.78 -6.94
C ARG A 236 -17.11 -8.06 -5.99
N VAL A 237 -15.94 -7.56 -6.33
CA VAL A 237 -14.73 -7.69 -5.52
C VAL A 237 -14.11 -6.32 -5.29
N TRP A 238 -13.36 -6.21 -4.24
CA TRP A 238 -12.51 -5.08 -4.00
C TRP A 238 -11.10 -5.38 -4.50
N LEU A 239 -10.43 -4.33 -4.93
CA LEU A 239 -9.03 -4.35 -5.26
C LEU A 239 -8.34 -3.34 -4.35
N GLU A 240 -7.56 -3.83 -3.40
CA GLU A 240 -6.82 -3.01 -2.47
C GLU A 240 -5.44 -2.73 -3.03
N GLY A 241 -5.20 -1.45 -3.38
CA GLY A 241 -3.96 -0.98 -3.95
C GLY A 241 -3.13 -0.19 -2.95
N GLU A 242 -1.82 -0.34 -3.02
CA GLU A 242 -0.86 0.38 -2.18
C GLU A 242 -0.23 1.50 -2.98
N VAL A 243 -0.51 2.75 -2.63
CA VAL A 243 -0.02 3.95 -3.31
C VAL A 243 1.03 4.62 -2.47
N PHE A 244 2.18 4.93 -3.05
CA PHE A 244 3.25 5.65 -2.34
C PHE A 244 2.81 7.04 -1.89
N GLU A 245 3.31 7.48 -0.74
CA GLU A 245 2.96 8.77 -0.12
C GLU A 245 3.00 9.96 -1.09
N PRO A 246 4.00 10.15 -1.97
CA PRO A 246 4.04 11.25 -2.93
C PRO A 246 2.94 11.20 -3.99
N ASP A 247 2.35 10.01 -4.23
CA ASP A 247 1.31 9.77 -5.23
C ASP A 247 -0.10 9.79 -4.64
N LEU A 248 -0.20 9.66 -3.33
CA LEU A 248 -1.47 9.55 -2.61
C LEU A 248 -2.41 10.76 -2.85
N PRO A 249 -1.92 12.02 -2.95
CA PRO A 249 -2.78 13.16 -3.27
C PRO A 249 -3.48 13.07 -4.63
N ALA A 250 -2.95 12.23 -5.55
CA ALA A 250 -3.57 11.98 -6.84
C ALA A 250 -4.73 10.97 -6.75
N ALA A 251 -4.71 10.08 -5.78
CA ALA A 251 -5.75 9.08 -5.57
C ALA A 251 -6.96 9.73 -4.91
N ARG A 252 -8.06 9.86 -5.66
CA ARG A 252 -9.31 10.46 -5.16
C ARG A 252 -10.49 9.54 -5.42
N PRO A 253 -11.46 9.46 -4.50
CA PRO A 253 -12.70 8.73 -4.76
C PRO A 253 -13.36 9.21 -6.06
N GLY A 254 -13.87 8.26 -6.83
CA GLY A 254 -14.51 8.50 -8.13
C GLY A 254 -13.58 8.39 -9.34
N LEU A 255 -12.24 8.40 -9.16
CA LEU A 255 -11.30 8.20 -10.27
C LEU A 255 -11.42 6.82 -10.86
N GLU A 256 -11.35 6.77 -12.18
CA GLU A 256 -11.28 5.52 -12.94
C GLU A 256 -9.89 4.90 -12.84
N VAL A 257 -9.87 3.59 -12.67
CA VAL A 257 -8.67 2.78 -12.53
C VAL A 257 -8.73 1.64 -13.53
N THR A 258 -7.66 1.46 -14.27
CA THR A 258 -7.46 0.29 -15.13
C THR A 258 -6.64 -0.74 -14.36
N ALA A 259 -7.16 -1.95 -14.23
CA ALA A 259 -6.51 -3.08 -13.58
C ALA A 259 -6.12 -4.14 -14.61
N GLU A 260 -4.88 -4.60 -14.56
CA GLU A 260 -4.33 -5.69 -15.36
C GLU A 260 -3.91 -6.82 -14.45
N PHE A 261 -4.35 -8.02 -14.77
CA PHE A 261 -4.10 -9.21 -13.98
C PHE A 261 -3.13 -10.14 -14.70
N PRO A 262 -1.96 -10.48 -14.13
CA PRO A 262 -1.05 -11.44 -14.74
C PRO A 262 -1.68 -12.82 -14.97
N ALA A 263 -2.67 -13.18 -14.13
CA ALA A 263 -3.43 -14.43 -14.28
C ALA A 263 -4.45 -14.43 -15.43
N LEU A 264 -4.76 -13.27 -16.01
CA LEU A 264 -5.70 -13.08 -17.12
C LEU A 264 -5.03 -12.23 -18.21
N PRO A 265 -4.05 -12.78 -18.95
CA PRO A 265 -3.27 -12.02 -19.92
C PRO A 265 -4.14 -11.40 -21.01
N GLY A 266 -3.93 -10.10 -21.27
CA GLY A 266 -4.66 -9.36 -22.29
C GLY A 266 -6.02 -8.81 -21.85
N GLU A 267 -6.49 -9.16 -20.65
CA GLU A 267 -7.73 -8.60 -20.11
C GLU A 267 -7.43 -7.39 -19.21
N GLN A 268 -8.13 -6.29 -19.51
CA GLN A 268 -8.15 -5.10 -18.66
C GLN A 268 -9.52 -4.98 -18.01
N ARG A 269 -9.54 -4.75 -16.72
CA ARG A 269 -10.78 -4.47 -15.98
C ARG A 269 -10.76 -3.02 -15.53
N ILE A 270 -11.88 -2.35 -15.73
CA ILE A 270 -12.06 -0.95 -15.34
C ILE A 270 -12.86 -0.91 -14.05
N GLY A 271 -12.31 -0.22 -13.06
CA GLY A 271 -12.94 0.03 -11.77
C GLY A 271 -12.89 1.49 -11.38
N ARG A 272 -13.36 1.80 -10.16
CA ARG A 272 -13.31 3.15 -9.60
C ARG A 272 -12.78 3.12 -8.18
N ILE A 273 -11.96 4.11 -7.82
CA ILE A 273 -11.56 4.32 -6.44
C ILE A 273 -12.82 4.68 -5.64
N THR A 274 -13.20 3.84 -4.70
CA THR A 274 -14.34 4.07 -3.82
C THR A 274 -13.91 4.66 -2.48
N TYR A 275 -12.69 4.34 -2.05
CA TYR A 275 -12.18 4.79 -0.76
C TYR A 275 -10.66 4.94 -0.77
N VAL A 276 -10.18 5.93 -0.04
CA VAL A 276 -8.76 6.14 0.28
C VAL A 276 -8.63 6.06 1.80
N TYR A 277 -7.84 5.11 2.28
CA TYR A 277 -7.69 4.91 3.72
C TYR A 277 -6.93 6.09 4.35
N PRO A 278 -7.33 6.55 5.55
CA PRO A 278 -6.72 7.72 6.19
C PRO A 278 -5.39 7.41 6.89
N THR A 279 -4.93 6.18 6.81
CA THR A 279 -3.71 5.70 7.47
C THR A 279 -2.66 5.33 6.43
N LEU A 280 -1.39 5.60 6.76
CA LEU A 280 -0.24 5.11 6.02
C LEU A 280 0.35 3.89 6.72
N ASP A 281 0.85 2.95 5.95
CA ASP A 281 1.70 1.90 6.45
C ASP A 281 3.10 2.50 6.72
N PRO A 282 3.62 2.43 7.95
CA PRO A 282 4.89 3.07 8.31
C PRO A 282 6.12 2.34 7.74
N GLU A 283 6.01 1.03 7.44
CA GLU A 283 7.11 0.23 6.92
C GLU A 283 7.31 0.47 5.42
N THR A 284 6.21 0.46 4.66
CA THR A 284 6.23 0.63 3.20
C THR A 284 6.07 2.08 2.77
N ARG A 285 5.63 2.98 3.66
CA ARG A 285 5.25 4.38 3.38
C ARG A 285 4.21 4.48 2.27
N THR A 286 3.24 3.58 2.28
CA THR A 286 2.14 3.55 1.32
C THR A 286 0.82 3.86 1.99
N GLY A 287 -0.06 4.52 1.24
CA GLY A 287 -1.47 4.67 1.59
C GLY A 287 -2.29 3.64 0.83
N ARG A 288 -3.26 3.02 1.51
CA ARG A 288 -4.13 2.04 0.89
C ARG A 288 -5.30 2.72 0.19
N ILE A 289 -5.63 2.25 -1.01
CA ILE A 289 -6.84 2.66 -1.75
C ILE A 289 -7.69 1.43 -2.03
N ARG A 290 -9.00 1.63 -2.11
CA ARG A 290 -9.95 0.59 -2.46
C ARG A 290 -10.61 0.94 -3.79
N VAL A 291 -10.51 0.00 -4.72
CA VAL A 291 -11.14 0.05 -6.04
C VAL A 291 -12.20 -1.04 -6.10
N GLU A 292 -13.38 -0.70 -6.58
CA GLU A 292 -14.47 -1.64 -6.77
C GLU A 292 -14.46 -2.15 -8.21
N LEU A 293 -14.56 -3.49 -8.37
CA LEU A 293 -14.59 -4.18 -9.65
C LEU A 293 -15.81 -5.10 -9.75
N ALA A 294 -16.47 -5.08 -10.90
CA ALA A 294 -17.48 -6.09 -11.25
C ALA A 294 -16.78 -7.42 -11.59
N ASN A 295 -17.35 -8.54 -11.15
CA ASN A 295 -16.81 -9.89 -11.32
C ASN A 295 -17.94 -10.90 -11.61
N LEU A 296 -18.78 -10.61 -12.60
CA LEU A 296 -19.95 -11.43 -12.93
C LEU A 296 -19.57 -12.82 -13.48
N ASP A 297 -18.40 -12.92 -14.08
CA ASP A 297 -17.81 -14.16 -14.61
C ASP A 297 -17.05 -14.97 -13.54
N LEU A 298 -16.92 -14.45 -12.32
CA LEU A 298 -16.17 -15.04 -11.22
C LEU A 298 -14.70 -15.34 -11.56
N ALA A 299 -14.15 -14.67 -12.57
CA ALA A 299 -12.77 -14.86 -12.99
C ALA A 299 -11.78 -14.27 -11.98
N LEU A 300 -12.15 -13.18 -11.31
CA LEU A 300 -11.34 -12.56 -10.28
C LEU A 300 -11.54 -13.29 -8.96
N LYS A 301 -10.45 -13.88 -8.45
CA LYS A 301 -10.47 -14.62 -7.19
C LYS A 301 -9.76 -13.80 -6.10
N PRO A 302 -10.32 -13.70 -4.89
CA PRO A 302 -9.62 -13.12 -3.75
C PRO A 302 -8.22 -13.73 -3.58
N GLY A 303 -7.24 -12.88 -3.32
CA GLY A 303 -5.82 -13.26 -3.28
C GLY A 303 -5.07 -13.04 -4.60
N MET A 304 -5.73 -12.80 -5.73
CA MET A 304 -5.06 -12.45 -6.98
C MET A 304 -4.40 -11.07 -6.88
N TYR A 305 -3.24 -10.93 -7.53
CA TYR A 305 -2.57 -9.64 -7.69
C TYR A 305 -2.92 -9.00 -9.03
N ALA A 306 -2.92 -7.68 -9.05
CA ALA A 306 -3.10 -6.87 -10.23
C ALA A 306 -2.11 -5.70 -10.24
N THR A 307 -1.78 -5.23 -11.43
CA THR A 307 -1.20 -3.90 -11.62
C THR A 307 -2.34 -2.94 -11.92
N ILE A 308 -2.45 -1.88 -11.14
CA ILE A 308 -3.44 -0.84 -11.37
C ILE A 308 -2.78 0.44 -11.87
N ARG A 309 -3.49 1.12 -12.77
CA ARG A 309 -3.10 2.43 -13.30
C ARG A 309 -4.26 3.40 -13.18
N PHE A 310 -3.96 4.60 -12.74
CA PHE A 310 -4.91 5.70 -12.75
C PHE A 310 -4.21 7.02 -13.04
N ARG A 311 -4.94 7.97 -13.59
CA ARG A 311 -4.40 9.27 -13.97
C ARG A 311 -4.75 10.31 -12.93
N ALA A 312 -3.72 11.00 -12.43
CA ALA A 312 -3.90 12.15 -11.57
C ALA A 312 -4.73 13.24 -12.26
N PRO A 313 -5.41 14.12 -11.52
CA PRO A 313 -6.03 15.29 -12.10
C PRO A 313 -5.02 16.13 -12.88
N VAL A 314 -5.44 16.62 -14.05
CA VAL A 314 -4.63 17.53 -14.86
C VAL A 314 -4.33 18.80 -14.06
N ARG A 315 -3.08 19.26 -14.09
CA ARG A 315 -2.65 20.53 -13.51
C ARG A 315 -1.75 21.27 -14.46
N GLU A 316 -1.78 22.59 -14.41
CA GLU A 316 -0.83 23.43 -15.14
C GLU A 316 0.52 23.39 -14.43
N ALA A 317 1.58 23.05 -15.15
CA ALA A 317 2.92 23.01 -14.62
C ALA A 317 3.94 23.49 -15.65
N LEU A 318 5.03 24.07 -15.15
CA LEU A 318 6.17 24.42 -15.99
C LEU A 318 6.94 23.14 -16.33
N SER A 319 7.21 22.92 -17.61
CA SER A 319 7.89 21.71 -18.05
C SER A 319 8.89 21.96 -19.15
N VAL A 320 9.91 21.11 -19.19
CA VAL A 320 10.93 21.08 -20.24
C VAL A 320 11.07 19.63 -20.75
N PRO A 321 11.65 19.40 -21.95
CA PRO A 321 12.01 18.05 -22.37
C PRO A 321 12.91 17.37 -21.33
N ARG A 322 12.70 16.08 -21.10
CA ARG A 322 13.50 15.31 -20.13
C ARG A 322 14.99 15.30 -20.49
N SER A 323 15.32 15.36 -21.78
CA SER A 323 16.69 15.44 -22.27
C SER A 323 17.40 16.75 -21.94
N ALA A 324 16.65 17.81 -21.57
CA ALA A 324 17.23 19.08 -21.15
C ALA A 324 17.75 19.07 -19.71
N VAL A 325 17.37 18.10 -18.91
CA VAL A 325 17.72 18.02 -17.48
C VAL A 325 18.86 17.07 -17.28
N LEU A 326 19.92 17.57 -16.66
CA LEU A 326 21.10 16.78 -16.25
C LEU A 326 21.07 16.53 -14.75
N ALA A 327 21.23 15.28 -14.35
CA ALA A 327 21.38 14.85 -12.97
C ALA A 327 22.73 14.18 -12.77
N THR A 328 23.60 14.79 -11.94
CA THR A 328 24.94 14.28 -11.65
C THR A 328 25.03 13.50 -10.34
N GLY A 329 23.88 13.16 -9.73
CA GLY A 329 23.83 12.50 -8.41
C GLY A 329 23.82 13.47 -7.23
N GLU A 330 24.58 14.56 -7.30
CA GLU A 330 24.62 15.60 -6.25
C GLU A 330 23.68 16.78 -6.55
N ARG A 331 23.50 17.10 -7.82
CA ARG A 331 22.66 18.24 -8.27
C ARG A 331 21.95 17.96 -9.57
N THR A 332 20.81 18.61 -9.75
CA THR A 332 20.04 18.61 -10.99
C THR A 332 20.03 20.01 -11.57
N PHE A 333 20.43 20.13 -12.85
CA PHE A 333 20.54 21.43 -13.49
C PHE A 333 20.15 21.37 -14.97
N VAL A 334 19.92 22.54 -15.54
CA VAL A 334 19.67 22.77 -16.97
C VAL A 334 20.60 23.84 -17.50
N PHE A 335 20.96 23.78 -18.78
CA PHE A 335 21.66 24.89 -19.44
C PHE A 335 20.63 25.85 -20.01
N VAL A 336 20.62 27.07 -19.49
CA VAL A 336 19.77 28.17 -20.01
C VAL A 336 20.57 28.91 -21.10
N ALA A 337 19.95 29.10 -22.25
CA ALA A 337 20.53 29.84 -23.36
C ALA A 337 20.16 31.31 -23.24
N ASP A 338 21.16 32.15 -23.02
CA ASP A 338 21.00 33.62 -23.01
C ASP A 338 20.98 34.19 -24.45
N SER A 339 20.51 35.43 -24.60
CA SER A 339 20.42 36.15 -25.90
C SER A 339 21.77 36.26 -26.61
N ASP A 340 22.86 36.25 -25.86
CA ASP A 340 24.24 36.49 -26.34
C ASP A 340 24.99 35.24 -26.75
N GLY A 341 24.27 34.09 -26.87
CA GLY A 341 24.87 32.80 -27.23
C GLY A 341 25.64 32.15 -26.10
N MET A 342 25.45 32.61 -24.87
CA MET A 342 26.05 31.98 -23.68
C MET A 342 25.11 30.94 -23.07
N PHE A 343 25.68 29.87 -22.58
CA PHE A 343 24.99 28.81 -21.87
C PHE A 343 25.35 28.85 -20.38
N THR A 344 24.38 29.09 -19.55
CA THR A 344 24.56 29.18 -18.10
C THR A 344 23.94 27.94 -17.43
N PRO A 345 24.72 27.09 -16.74
CA PRO A 345 24.17 26.01 -15.96
C PRO A 345 23.40 26.61 -14.77
N ARG A 346 22.14 26.19 -14.61
CA ARG A 346 21.27 26.65 -13.54
C ARG A 346 20.66 25.48 -12.82
N ASN A 347 20.85 25.42 -11.49
CA ASN A 347 20.28 24.41 -10.65
C ASN A 347 18.75 24.51 -10.68
N VAL A 348 18.08 23.36 -10.85
CA VAL A 348 16.63 23.27 -10.87
C VAL A 348 16.15 22.18 -9.92
N SER A 349 14.97 22.41 -9.35
CA SER A 349 14.24 21.37 -8.66
C SER A 349 13.20 20.79 -9.61
N VAL A 350 13.26 19.46 -9.80
CA VAL A 350 12.37 18.76 -10.72
C VAL A 350 11.23 18.09 -9.96
N GLY A 351 10.09 18.00 -10.62
CA GLY A 351 8.90 17.30 -10.13
C GLY A 351 8.65 16.00 -10.89
N ALA A 352 7.39 15.77 -11.24
CA ALA A 352 6.97 14.59 -11.95
C ALA A 352 7.52 14.55 -13.38
N ALA A 353 8.04 13.39 -13.78
CA ALA A 353 8.38 13.09 -15.17
C ALA A 353 7.16 12.49 -15.88
N MET A 354 6.88 12.94 -17.09
CA MET A 354 5.75 12.48 -17.90
C MET A 354 6.18 12.37 -19.35
N ASP A 355 6.05 11.19 -19.91
CA ASP A 355 6.48 10.88 -21.26
C ASP A 355 7.88 11.46 -21.56
N GLU A 356 7.96 12.40 -22.48
CA GLU A 356 9.20 13.07 -22.87
C GLU A 356 9.49 14.38 -22.09
N ARG A 357 8.61 14.81 -21.20
CA ARG A 357 8.75 16.07 -20.45
C ARG A 357 8.92 15.83 -18.95
N ILE A 358 9.57 16.78 -18.30
CA ILE A 358 9.74 16.78 -16.84
C ILE A 358 9.29 18.13 -16.29
N GLU A 359 8.61 18.09 -15.17
CA GLU A 359 8.17 19.26 -14.45
C GLU A 359 9.34 19.95 -13.77
N ILE A 360 9.32 21.29 -13.79
CA ILE A 360 10.24 22.14 -13.05
C ILE A 360 9.48 22.84 -11.93
N LEU A 361 9.87 22.52 -10.69
CA LEU A 361 9.27 23.10 -9.50
C LEU A 361 9.88 24.46 -9.15
N SER A 362 11.20 24.65 -9.41
CA SER A 362 11.90 25.89 -9.17
C SER A 362 13.19 25.97 -10.00
N GLY A 363 13.73 27.17 -10.15
CA GLY A 363 15.01 27.42 -10.85
C GLY A 363 14.85 27.86 -12.31
N LEU A 364 13.65 27.85 -12.90
CA LEU A 364 13.41 28.25 -14.28
C LEU A 364 12.11 29.08 -14.37
N ALA A 365 12.08 30.04 -15.27
CA ALA A 365 10.89 30.86 -15.55
C ALA A 365 10.20 30.41 -16.87
N PRO A 366 8.88 30.60 -16.98
CA PRO A 366 8.19 30.35 -18.25
C PRO A 366 8.78 31.24 -19.37
N GLY A 367 8.99 30.63 -20.55
CA GLY A 367 9.54 31.28 -21.72
C GLY A 367 11.06 31.26 -21.84
N GLU A 368 11.80 30.82 -20.81
CA GLU A 368 13.24 30.64 -20.91
C GLU A 368 13.62 29.51 -21.87
N ARG A 369 14.67 29.75 -22.65
CA ARG A 369 15.21 28.77 -23.58
C ARG A 369 16.23 27.88 -22.88
N VAL A 370 16.08 26.57 -22.99
CA VAL A 370 16.99 25.58 -22.44
C VAL A 370 17.55 24.70 -23.55
N VAL A 371 18.74 24.17 -23.34
CA VAL A 371 19.34 23.19 -24.23
C VAL A 371 18.62 21.86 -24.05
N ALA A 372 18.07 21.32 -25.12
CA ALA A 372 17.28 20.08 -25.11
C ALA A 372 18.06 18.84 -25.54
N SER A 373 19.15 19.00 -26.31
CA SER A 373 20.07 17.91 -26.67
C SER A 373 21.51 18.44 -26.75
N GLY A 374 22.48 17.55 -26.67
CA GLY A 374 23.90 17.96 -26.62
C GLY A 374 24.36 18.39 -25.23
N THR A 375 23.52 18.28 -24.22
CA THR A 375 23.78 18.70 -22.83
C THR A 375 25.02 18.04 -22.22
N PHE A 376 25.30 16.78 -22.57
CA PHE A 376 26.48 16.08 -22.11
C PHE A 376 27.79 16.68 -22.65
N LEU A 377 27.80 17.17 -23.89
CA LEU A 377 28.97 17.82 -24.48
C LEU A 377 29.24 19.16 -23.82
N LEU A 378 28.18 19.90 -23.48
CA LEU A 378 28.29 21.18 -22.76
C LEU A 378 28.79 20.98 -21.32
N ASP A 379 28.38 19.90 -20.66
CA ASP A 379 28.82 19.58 -19.31
C ASP A 379 30.31 19.19 -19.32
N ALA A 380 30.77 18.40 -20.30
CA ALA A 380 32.15 18.07 -20.47
C ALA A 380 33.02 19.29 -20.72
N GLU A 381 32.58 20.24 -21.55
CA GLU A 381 33.28 21.51 -21.84
C GLU A 381 33.36 22.40 -20.60
N SER A 382 32.26 22.52 -19.85
CA SER A 382 32.18 23.27 -18.60
C SER A 382 33.13 22.72 -17.54
N ASN A 383 33.16 21.42 -17.37
CA ASN A 383 34.09 20.76 -16.44
C ASN A 383 35.56 20.91 -16.87
N LEU A 384 35.85 20.80 -18.15
CA LEU A 384 37.21 20.98 -18.67
C LEU A 384 37.68 22.42 -18.46
N GLY A 385 36.81 23.41 -18.71
CA GLY A 385 37.07 24.82 -18.46
C GLY A 385 37.35 25.12 -16.99
N ALA A 386 36.61 24.48 -16.06
CA ALA A 386 36.86 24.65 -14.62
C ALA A 386 38.20 24.06 -14.18
N ILE A 387 38.63 22.92 -14.75
CA ILE A 387 39.93 22.31 -14.46
C ILE A 387 41.05 23.17 -15.01
N MET A 388 40.96 23.68 -16.22
CA MET A 388 41.98 24.53 -16.83
C MET A 388 42.06 25.92 -16.19
N GLY A 389 40.93 26.51 -15.81
CA GLY A 389 40.84 27.80 -15.09
C GLY A 389 41.42 27.71 -13.67
N GLY A 390 41.27 26.57 -13.00
CA GLY A 390 41.87 26.30 -11.68
C GLY A 390 43.40 26.14 -11.73
N MET A 391 43.97 25.64 -12.83
CA MET A 391 45.41 25.54 -13.02
C MET A 391 46.10 26.89 -13.32
N GLY A 392 45.40 27.86 -13.88
CA GLY A 392 45.90 29.21 -14.17
C GLY A 392 46.10 30.10 -12.93
N ASN A 393 45.58 29.73 -11.78
CA ASN A 393 45.63 30.52 -10.56
C ASN A 393 46.57 29.96 -9.48
N MET A 394 47.48 29.01 -9.84
CA MET A 394 48.54 28.57 -8.96
C MET A 394 49.74 29.52 -9.08
N PRO A 395 50.18 30.23 -8.01
CA PRO A 395 51.36 31.10 -8.07
C PRO A 395 52.59 30.21 -8.24
N GLY A 396 53.17 30.25 -9.45
CA GLY A 396 54.46 29.60 -9.73
C GLY A 396 54.61 28.76 -11.01
N MET A 397 53.60 28.69 -11.89
CA MET A 397 53.72 28.04 -13.20
C MET A 397 53.47 29.03 -14.33
N ASP A 398 54.55 29.63 -14.86
CA ASP A 398 54.51 30.32 -16.16
C ASP A 398 54.37 29.27 -17.29
N VAL A 399 53.17 29.05 -17.75
CA VAL A 399 52.93 28.23 -18.95
C VAL A 399 53.06 29.12 -20.18
N LYS A 400 54.25 29.15 -20.76
CA LYS A 400 54.52 29.79 -22.03
C LYS A 400 53.77 29.01 -23.13
N ALA A 401 52.84 29.69 -23.78
CA ALA A 401 52.10 29.15 -24.92
C ALA A 401 53.05 28.73 -26.05
N PRO A 402 52.89 27.55 -26.66
CA PRO A 402 53.66 27.21 -27.85
C PRO A 402 53.09 27.94 -29.06
N SER A 403 53.91 28.83 -29.64
CA SER A 403 53.68 29.49 -30.93
C SER A 403 53.70 28.46 -32.05
N THR A 404 52.61 28.30 -32.73
CA THR A 404 52.49 27.54 -33.99
C THR A 404 53.15 28.32 -35.12
N THR A 405 54.34 27.89 -35.54
CA THR A 405 54.85 28.18 -36.88
C THR A 405 55.78 27.05 -37.31
N GLY A 406 55.41 26.37 -38.37
CA GLY A 406 56.40 25.83 -39.28
C GLY A 406 56.59 24.32 -39.41
N ALA A 407 56.19 23.87 -40.59
CA ALA A 407 56.90 22.92 -41.45
C ALA A 407 56.70 21.41 -41.25
N VAL A 408 55.96 20.93 -42.21
CA VAL A 408 55.99 19.55 -42.76
C VAL A 408 57.46 19.02 -42.90
N ARG A 409 57.70 17.86 -42.33
CA ARG A 409 58.73 16.95 -42.83
C ARG A 409 58.35 15.49 -42.58
N ASP A 410 58.16 14.82 -43.72
CA ASP A 410 58.19 13.39 -43.93
C ASP A 410 59.45 12.78 -43.29
N THR A 411 59.33 11.65 -42.61
CA THR A 411 60.25 10.49 -42.77
C THR A 411 59.86 9.32 -41.85
N ALA A 412 59.60 8.20 -42.52
CA ALA A 412 60.18 6.85 -42.26
C ALA A 412 59.84 6.10 -40.95
N LYS A 413 59.08 5.05 -41.19
CA LYS A 413 59.26 3.66 -40.69
C LYS A 413 60.15 3.45 -39.49
N SER A 414 59.57 3.02 -38.39
CA SER A 414 60.32 2.18 -37.42
C SER A 414 59.44 0.97 -37.05
N LYS A 415 60.04 -0.17 -37.28
CA LYS A 415 59.56 -1.54 -37.13
C LYS A 415 59.62 -1.93 -35.66
N ILE A 416 58.56 -2.44 -35.09
CA ILE A 416 58.54 -3.07 -33.75
C ILE A 416 58.57 -4.58 -33.99
N PRO A 417 59.46 -5.34 -33.32
CA PRO A 417 59.51 -6.80 -33.43
C PRO A 417 58.61 -7.48 -32.38
N GLY A 418 57.88 -8.44 -32.83
CA GLY A 418 57.62 -9.73 -32.21
C GLY A 418 56.80 -9.81 -30.94
N MET A 419 55.54 -10.23 -31.11
CA MET A 419 54.92 -11.17 -30.17
C MET A 419 53.98 -12.09 -30.95
N ASP A 420 54.36 -13.35 -31.03
CA ASP A 420 53.63 -14.46 -31.61
C ASP A 420 52.33 -14.72 -30.81
N MET A 421 51.25 -14.88 -31.49
CA MET A 421 50.04 -15.52 -31.01
C MET A 421 49.88 -16.86 -31.72
N PRO A 422 49.69 -17.98 -31.04
CA PRO A 422 49.31 -19.21 -31.71
C PRO A 422 47.79 -19.26 -31.94
N ALA A 423 47.44 -19.64 -33.16
CA ALA A 423 46.10 -20.04 -33.57
C ALA A 423 45.83 -21.48 -33.11
N GLU A 424 44.66 -21.72 -32.61
CA GLU A 424 44.06 -23.07 -32.50
C GLU A 424 42.56 -22.89 -32.75
N SER A 425 42.12 -23.28 -33.82
CA SER A 425 41.57 -24.52 -34.47
C SER A 425 40.13 -24.79 -34.09
N ALA A 426 39.35 -24.76 -35.14
CA ALA A 426 37.94 -25.17 -35.22
C ALA A 426 37.75 -26.67 -34.88
N GLY A 427 36.56 -27.00 -34.35
CA GLY A 427 36.07 -28.37 -34.42
C GLY A 427 35.06 -28.73 -33.37
N GLY A 428 33.90 -29.15 -33.87
CA GLY A 428 33.10 -30.19 -33.20
C GLY A 428 31.71 -29.80 -32.73
N ALA A 429 30.78 -29.99 -33.63
CA ALA A 429 29.36 -30.30 -33.27
C ALA A 429 29.32 -31.57 -32.43
N ASP A 430 28.43 -31.63 -31.43
CA ASP A 430 27.69 -32.82 -31.16
C ASP A 430 26.43 -32.53 -30.30
N ALA A 431 25.33 -33.07 -30.80
CA ALA A 431 24.02 -33.15 -30.20
C ALA A 431 24.01 -34.17 -29.05
N HIS A 432 23.32 -33.89 -27.96
CA HIS A 432 22.71 -34.93 -27.15
C HIS A 432 21.35 -34.51 -26.61
N THR A 433 20.39 -35.24 -27.07
CA THR A 433 19.01 -35.46 -26.65
C THR A 433 18.94 -36.14 -25.27
N ASN A 434 17.79 -35.96 -24.59
CA ASN A 434 17.17 -36.76 -23.53
C ASN A 434 17.64 -36.56 -22.05
N HIS A 435 16.78 -35.99 -21.22
CA HIS A 435 15.74 -36.66 -20.39
C HIS A 435 14.85 -35.60 -19.74
#